data_7e4e201af089a4d65394ff8cf34e48f3
#
_entry.id   7e4e201af089a4d65394ff8cf34e48f3
#
_cell.length_a   1.000
_cell.length_b   1.000
_cell.length_c   1.000
_cell.angle_alpha   90.00
_cell.angle_beta   90.00
_cell.angle_gamma   90.00
#
_symmetry.space_group_name_H-M   'P 1'
#
loop_
_entity.id
_entity.type
_entity.pdbx_description
1 polymer ?
#
loop_
_entity_poly.entity_id
_entity_poly.type
_entity_poly.pdbx_seq_one_letter_code
_entity_poly.pdbx_strand_id
1 'polypeptide(L)'
;MSTTTPITLITGGSRGLGRNAALALAADGSDIVLTYRSQADEAAAVVAEIHTLGRRAQALPLDVADAESFAAFAKQLKQVLAGWDRTQFDALINNAGTGLHAAIADTTPAQFDALVNVHLKGPYFLTQALLPLIADGGRILNVSSGLARFALPGASAYAMMKGGVEVFTRYLAKELGARGIRANTLAPGAIETDFNGGSVRDNAQVNAMVSSVTALGRPGLPDDIGPVVALLLAPGTGWINAQRIEVSGGMLI
;
A
#
# COMPACT_ATOMS: atom_id res chain seq x y z
N MET A 1 5.61 27.53 3.76
CA MET A 1 5.13 26.28 3.15
C MET A 1 6.21 25.83 2.20
N SER A 2 6.68 24.60 2.27
CA SER A 2 7.73 24.08 1.37
C SER A 2 7.24 24.14 -0.07
N THR A 3 7.99 24.81 -0.94
CA THR A 3 7.70 24.91 -2.37
C THR A 3 8.16 23.67 -3.16
N THR A 4 8.65 22.65 -2.45
CA THR A 4 9.15 21.43 -3.09
C THR A 4 8.03 20.44 -3.33
N THR A 5 7.95 19.91 -4.55
CA THR A 5 7.04 18.83 -4.94
C THR A 5 7.24 17.61 -4.04
N PRO A 6 6.18 17.07 -3.41
CA PRO A 6 6.30 15.85 -2.61
C PRO A 6 6.63 14.64 -3.50
N ILE A 7 7.42 13.71 -2.94
CA ILE A 7 7.77 12.45 -3.58
C ILE A 7 7.18 11.31 -2.77
N THR A 8 6.41 10.44 -3.40
CA THR A 8 5.82 9.25 -2.77
C THR A 8 6.41 7.97 -3.35
N LEU A 9 6.87 7.07 -2.49
CA LEU A 9 7.25 5.71 -2.84
C LEU A 9 6.07 4.76 -2.56
N ILE A 10 5.67 3.97 -3.57
CA ILE A 10 4.56 3.02 -3.49
C ILE A 10 5.04 1.62 -3.85
N THR A 11 4.93 0.66 -2.93
CA THR A 11 5.22 -0.74 -3.24
C THR A 11 4.05 -1.40 -3.96
N GLY A 12 4.34 -2.16 -5.05
CA GLY A 12 3.31 -2.82 -5.85
C GLY A 12 2.42 -1.83 -6.60
N GLY A 13 3.03 -0.80 -7.22
CA GLY A 13 2.34 0.30 -7.89
C GLY A 13 1.96 0.03 -9.35
N SER A 14 2.26 -1.14 -9.91
CA SER A 14 2.01 -1.42 -11.35
C SER A 14 0.55 -1.70 -11.69
N ARG A 15 -0.28 -2.10 -10.73
CA ARG A 15 -1.71 -2.43 -10.93
C ARG A 15 -2.55 -2.25 -9.68
N GLY A 16 -3.86 -2.46 -9.81
CA GLY A 16 -4.82 -2.47 -8.69
C GLY A 16 -4.79 -1.21 -7.85
N LEU A 17 -4.83 -1.36 -6.53
CA LEU A 17 -4.87 -0.23 -5.59
C LEU A 17 -3.61 0.62 -5.66
N GLY A 18 -2.42 -0.02 -5.84
CA GLY A 18 -1.16 0.71 -5.92
C GLY A 18 -1.09 1.63 -7.14
N ARG A 19 -1.54 1.15 -8.33
CA ARG A 19 -1.66 2.00 -9.52
C ARG A 19 -2.63 3.15 -9.29
N ASN A 20 -3.81 2.85 -8.78
CA ASN A 20 -4.82 3.88 -8.55
C ASN A 20 -4.34 4.96 -7.56
N ALA A 21 -3.69 4.54 -6.46
CA ALA A 21 -3.07 5.46 -5.51
C ALA A 21 -1.96 6.31 -6.15
N ALA A 22 -1.12 5.70 -7.03
CA ALA A 22 -0.06 6.42 -7.73
C ALA A 22 -0.63 7.53 -8.62
N LEU A 23 -1.70 7.23 -9.38
CA LEU A 23 -2.35 8.19 -10.27
C LEU A 23 -3.07 9.29 -9.49
N ALA A 24 -3.80 8.96 -8.41
CA ALA A 24 -4.46 9.95 -7.57
C ALA A 24 -3.45 10.92 -6.94
N LEU A 25 -2.32 10.41 -6.42
CA LEU A 25 -1.27 11.24 -5.85
C LEU A 25 -0.56 12.10 -6.90
N ALA A 26 -0.36 11.57 -8.12
CA ALA A 26 0.21 12.34 -9.21
C ALA A 26 -0.73 13.48 -9.64
N ALA A 27 -2.03 13.23 -9.71
CA ALA A 27 -3.03 14.27 -9.99
C ALA A 27 -3.05 15.37 -8.91
N ASP A 28 -2.78 15.01 -7.64
CA ASP A 28 -2.62 15.93 -6.51
C ASP A 28 -1.23 16.62 -6.45
N GLY A 29 -0.37 16.39 -7.45
CA GLY A 29 0.89 17.10 -7.59
C GLY A 29 2.12 16.39 -7.00
N SER A 30 2.04 15.12 -6.63
CA SER A 30 3.19 14.33 -6.16
C SER A 30 3.99 13.73 -7.31
N ASP A 31 5.31 13.69 -7.18
CA ASP A 31 6.17 12.83 -8.00
C ASP A 31 6.17 11.42 -7.40
N ILE A 32 6.24 10.39 -8.25
CA ILE A 32 6.00 9.01 -7.84
C ILE A 32 7.20 8.10 -8.13
N VAL A 33 7.67 7.39 -7.11
CA VAL A 33 8.46 6.17 -7.32
C VAL A 33 7.55 4.99 -7.03
N LEU A 34 7.37 4.09 -7.98
CA LEU A 34 6.57 2.88 -7.78
C LEU A 34 7.44 1.63 -7.91
N THR A 35 7.06 0.56 -7.22
CA THR A 35 7.76 -0.70 -7.40
C THR A 35 6.87 -1.77 -8.03
N TYR A 36 7.51 -2.72 -8.70
CA TYR A 36 6.89 -3.90 -9.29
C TYR A 36 7.77 -5.14 -9.04
N ARG A 37 7.16 -6.33 -9.02
CA ARG A 37 7.91 -7.58 -8.89
C ARG A 37 8.27 -8.18 -10.26
N SER A 38 7.29 -8.37 -11.12
CA SER A 38 7.45 -9.07 -12.41
C SER A 38 6.81 -8.36 -13.60
N GLN A 39 5.90 -7.42 -13.39
CA GLN A 39 5.10 -6.77 -14.45
C GLN A 39 5.74 -5.43 -14.84
N ALA A 40 6.88 -5.50 -15.54
CA ALA A 40 7.64 -4.30 -15.93
C ALA A 40 6.85 -3.42 -16.91
N ASP A 41 6.15 -4.03 -17.88
CA ASP A 41 5.38 -3.30 -18.90
C ASP A 41 4.19 -2.56 -18.27
N GLU A 42 3.47 -3.20 -17.33
CA GLU A 42 2.41 -2.54 -16.58
C GLU A 42 2.96 -1.35 -15.78
N ALA A 43 4.11 -1.53 -15.12
CA ALA A 43 4.76 -0.46 -14.37
C ALA A 43 5.18 0.71 -15.29
N ALA A 44 5.72 0.41 -16.47
CA ALA A 44 6.08 1.41 -17.47
C ALA A 44 4.85 2.18 -17.99
N ALA A 45 3.72 1.50 -18.19
CA ALA A 45 2.47 2.14 -18.58
C ALA A 45 1.98 3.13 -17.50
N VAL A 46 2.06 2.78 -16.22
CA VAL A 46 1.70 3.69 -15.13
C VAL A 46 2.63 4.91 -15.09
N VAL A 47 3.94 4.70 -15.28
CA VAL A 47 4.91 5.81 -15.37
C VAL A 47 4.57 6.75 -16.51
N ALA A 48 4.25 6.22 -17.70
CA ALA A 48 3.85 7.03 -18.84
C ALA A 48 2.58 7.85 -18.57
N GLU A 49 1.59 7.24 -17.92
CA GLU A 49 0.34 7.92 -17.54
C GLU A 49 0.60 9.06 -16.54
N ILE A 50 1.46 8.84 -15.53
CA ILE A 50 1.86 9.89 -14.58
C ILE A 50 2.58 11.04 -15.28
N HIS A 51 3.41 10.75 -16.28
CA HIS A 51 4.07 11.79 -17.09
C HIS A 51 3.04 12.66 -17.83
N THR A 52 1.91 12.10 -18.29
CA THR A 52 0.85 12.90 -18.92
C THR A 52 0.17 13.86 -17.94
N LEU A 53 0.22 13.56 -16.64
CA LEU A 53 -0.23 14.46 -15.58
C LEU A 53 0.81 15.54 -15.21
N GLY A 54 1.94 15.61 -15.95
CA GLY A 54 3.00 16.58 -15.72
C GLY A 54 3.85 16.28 -14.48
N ARG A 55 3.82 15.03 -13.96
CA ARG A 55 4.60 14.62 -12.80
C ARG A 55 5.75 13.69 -13.19
N ARG A 56 6.84 13.72 -12.39
CA ARG A 56 7.93 12.77 -12.55
C ARG A 56 7.52 11.41 -12.00
N ALA A 57 7.90 10.34 -12.69
CA ALA A 57 7.69 8.99 -12.19
C ALA A 57 8.86 8.08 -12.57
N GLN A 58 9.15 7.12 -11.69
CA GLN A 58 10.13 6.06 -11.92
C GLN A 58 9.60 4.73 -11.37
N ALA A 59 9.72 3.68 -12.17
CA ALA A 59 9.46 2.31 -11.73
C ALA A 59 10.77 1.60 -11.39
N LEU A 60 10.79 0.90 -10.24
CA LEU A 60 11.93 0.11 -9.77
C LEU A 60 11.51 -1.33 -9.47
N PRO A 61 12.31 -2.34 -9.85
CA PRO A 61 12.02 -3.72 -9.46
C PRO A 61 12.24 -3.91 -7.97
N LEU A 62 11.30 -4.60 -7.30
CA LEU A 62 11.41 -4.98 -5.89
C LEU A 62 10.49 -6.16 -5.59
N ASP A 63 11.03 -7.25 -5.06
CA ASP A 63 10.27 -8.27 -4.36
C ASP A 63 10.28 -7.96 -2.86
N VAL A 64 9.13 -7.58 -2.32
CA VAL A 64 9.01 -7.26 -0.88
C VAL A 64 9.14 -8.49 0.02
N ALA A 65 9.16 -9.71 -0.52
CA ALA A 65 9.43 -10.92 0.23
C ALA A 65 10.95 -11.18 0.43
N ASP A 66 11.80 -10.51 -0.34
CA ASP A 66 13.26 -10.64 -0.29
C ASP A 66 13.91 -9.50 0.48
N ALA A 67 14.00 -9.65 1.80
CA ALA A 67 14.57 -8.63 2.68
C ALA A 67 16.07 -8.37 2.44
N GLU A 68 16.82 -9.32 1.85
CA GLU A 68 18.23 -9.14 1.56
C GLU A 68 18.46 -8.12 0.44
N SER A 69 17.48 -7.95 -0.46
CA SER A 69 17.54 -6.99 -1.55
C SER A 69 17.35 -5.51 -1.12
N PHE A 70 16.85 -5.24 0.10
CA PHE A 70 16.42 -3.88 0.49
C PHE A 70 17.55 -2.87 0.58
N ALA A 71 18.75 -3.29 0.98
CA ALA A 71 19.91 -2.41 1.01
C ALA A 71 20.32 -1.95 -0.40
N ALA A 72 20.25 -2.86 -1.39
CA ALA A 72 20.51 -2.53 -2.79
C ALA A 72 19.41 -1.63 -3.36
N PHE A 73 18.14 -1.93 -3.04
CA PHE A 73 17.00 -1.09 -3.42
C PHE A 73 17.11 0.33 -2.86
N ALA A 74 17.49 0.50 -1.60
CA ALA A 74 17.71 1.82 -1.00
C ALA A 74 18.79 2.63 -1.73
N LYS A 75 19.85 1.97 -2.26
CA LYS A 75 20.86 2.62 -3.09
C LYS A 75 20.30 3.08 -4.44
N GLN A 76 19.47 2.24 -5.10
CA GLN A 76 18.81 2.62 -6.34
C GLN A 76 17.84 3.80 -6.12
N LEU A 77 17.05 3.76 -5.05
CA LEU A 77 16.16 4.87 -4.70
C LEU A 77 16.94 6.18 -4.49
N LYS A 78 18.09 6.14 -3.80
CA LYS A 78 18.97 7.32 -3.65
C LYS A 78 19.40 7.90 -5.00
N GLN A 79 19.69 7.06 -5.99
CA GLN A 79 20.06 7.53 -7.33
C GLN A 79 18.89 8.22 -8.03
N VAL A 80 17.68 7.68 -7.92
CA VAL A 80 16.46 8.33 -8.45
C VAL A 80 16.24 9.68 -7.79
N LEU A 81 16.30 9.74 -6.46
CA LEU A 81 16.13 10.98 -5.71
C LEU A 81 17.19 12.02 -6.10
N ALA A 82 18.46 11.63 -6.22
CA ALA A 82 19.53 12.51 -6.66
C ALA A 82 19.29 13.06 -8.08
N GLY A 83 18.78 12.25 -9.01
CA GLY A 83 18.37 12.67 -10.34
C GLY A 83 17.18 13.65 -10.34
N TRP A 84 16.50 13.76 -9.22
CA TRP A 84 15.40 14.71 -9.00
C TRP A 84 15.78 15.88 -8.09
N ASP A 85 17.07 16.09 -7.84
CA ASP A 85 17.62 17.10 -6.92
C ASP A 85 17.09 16.98 -5.49
N ARG A 86 16.90 15.72 -5.03
CA ARG A 86 16.40 15.40 -3.69
C ARG A 86 17.32 14.38 -3.01
N THR A 87 17.36 14.41 -1.70
CA THR A 87 18.05 13.42 -0.87
C THR A 87 17.09 12.51 -0.10
N GLN A 88 15.85 12.93 0.01
CA GLN A 88 14.78 12.27 0.77
C GLN A 88 13.46 12.32 0.01
N PHE A 89 12.57 11.39 0.32
CA PHE A 89 11.18 11.34 -0.15
C PHE A 89 10.21 11.58 1.01
N ASP A 90 8.97 11.93 0.70
CA ASP A 90 8.03 12.48 1.68
C ASP A 90 7.02 11.45 2.18
N ALA A 91 6.68 10.42 1.41
CA ALA A 91 5.71 9.41 1.82
C ALA A 91 6.08 8.00 1.35
N LEU A 92 5.87 7.00 2.23
CA LEU A 92 5.98 5.58 1.93
C LEU A 92 4.59 4.93 2.00
N ILE A 93 4.19 4.22 0.94
CA ILE A 93 3.00 3.38 0.93
C ILE A 93 3.41 1.91 0.81
N ASN A 94 3.28 1.15 1.89
CA ASN A 94 3.43 -0.29 1.91
C ASN A 94 2.11 -0.93 1.43
N ASN A 95 1.98 -1.08 0.11
CA ASN A 95 0.78 -1.60 -0.55
C ASN A 95 0.98 -3.01 -1.13
N ALA A 96 2.20 -3.37 -1.56
CA ALA A 96 2.46 -4.68 -2.14
C ALA A 96 1.92 -5.82 -1.28
N GLY A 97 1.27 -6.79 -1.90
CA GLY A 97 0.67 -7.89 -1.18
C GLY A 97 0.13 -8.98 -2.09
N THR A 98 -0.08 -10.14 -1.49
CA THR A 98 -0.73 -11.31 -2.11
C THR A 98 -1.82 -11.80 -1.18
N GLY A 99 -2.85 -12.44 -1.73
CA GLY A 99 -3.86 -13.11 -0.92
C GLY A 99 -3.60 -14.61 -0.80
N LEU A 100 -4.24 -15.22 0.20
CA LEU A 100 -4.38 -16.65 0.34
C LEU A 100 -5.82 -16.94 0.77
N HIS A 101 -6.44 -17.91 0.11
CA HIS A 101 -7.70 -18.46 0.56
C HIS A 101 -7.50 -19.96 0.84
N ALA A 102 -7.42 -20.33 2.13
CA ALA A 102 -7.26 -21.68 2.60
C ALA A 102 -7.88 -21.82 4.00
N ALA A 103 -8.56 -22.94 4.27
CA ALA A 103 -9.05 -23.22 5.61
C ALA A 103 -7.88 -23.39 6.59
N ILE A 104 -8.13 -23.20 7.89
CA ILE A 104 -7.09 -23.35 8.93
C ILE A 104 -6.48 -24.77 8.85
N ALA A 105 -7.32 -25.80 8.63
CA ALA A 105 -6.86 -27.18 8.55
C ALA A 105 -5.96 -27.47 7.34
N ASP A 106 -6.08 -26.68 6.26
CA ASP A 106 -5.44 -26.94 4.97
C ASP A 106 -4.28 -25.97 4.69
N THR A 107 -4.12 -24.94 5.53
CA THR A 107 -3.03 -23.95 5.38
C THR A 107 -1.69 -24.61 5.70
N THR A 108 -0.82 -24.69 4.71
CA THR A 108 0.53 -25.26 4.90
C THR A 108 1.49 -24.26 5.53
N PRO A 109 2.55 -24.73 6.26
CA PRO A 109 3.60 -23.84 6.76
C PRO A 109 4.23 -22.97 5.67
N ALA A 110 4.50 -23.52 4.48
CA ALA A 110 5.08 -22.78 3.36
C ALA A 110 4.18 -21.62 2.87
N GLN A 111 2.86 -21.84 2.81
CA GLN A 111 1.91 -20.77 2.49
C GLN A 111 1.88 -19.69 3.57
N PHE A 112 1.91 -20.09 4.83
CA PHE A 112 1.96 -19.16 5.95
C PHE A 112 3.24 -18.33 5.93
N ASP A 113 4.41 -18.96 5.74
CA ASP A 113 5.72 -18.30 5.65
C ASP A 113 5.78 -17.31 4.49
N ALA A 114 5.20 -17.66 3.34
CA ALA A 114 5.10 -16.74 2.20
C ALA A 114 4.31 -15.48 2.55
N LEU A 115 3.19 -15.60 3.28
CA LEU A 115 2.43 -14.44 3.76
C LEU A 115 3.23 -13.62 4.77
N VAL A 116 3.93 -14.26 5.72
CA VAL A 116 4.81 -13.58 6.69
C VAL A 116 5.87 -12.77 5.97
N ASN A 117 6.53 -13.33 4.96
CA ASN A 117 7.57 -12.65 4.22
C ASN A 117 7.04 -11.41 3.50
N VAL A 118 5.91 -11.53 2.78
CA VAL A 118 5.33 -10.42 2.01
C VAL A 118 4.70 -9.35 2.91
N HIS A 119 3.95 -9.75 3.95
CA HIS A 119 3.07 -8.82 4.66
C HIS A 119 3.63 -8.32 5.99
N LEU A 120 4.59 -9.03 6.61
CA LEU A 120 5.19 -8.61 7.87
C LEU A 120 6.66 -8.26 7.71
N LYS A 121 7.50 -9.21 7.28
CA LYS A 121 8.94 -8.95 7.10
C LYS A 121 9.18 -7.87 6.06
N GLY A 122 8.48 -7.93 4.92
CA GLY A 122 8.61 -6.95 3.85
C GLY A 122 8.40 -5.52 4.33
N PRO A 123 7.21 -5.13 4.78
CA PRO A 123 6.96 -3.78 5.28
C PRO A 123 7.87 -3.36 6.43
N TYR A 124 8.17 -4.26 7.35
CA TYR A 124 9.01 -3.96 8.51
C TYR A 124 10.44 -3.61 8.09
N PHE A 125 11.13 -4.52 7.41
CA PHE A 125 12.54 -4.35 7.07
C PHE A 125 12.76 -3.38 5.90
N LEU A 126 11.81 -3.30 4.95
CA LEU A 126 11.86 -2.27 3.93
C LEU A 126 11.73 -0.87 4.55
N THR A 127 10.76 -0.67 5.45
CA THR A 127 10.63 0.61 6.16
C THR A 127 11.91 0.92 6.92
N GLN A 128 12.48 -0.05 7.66
CA GLN A 128 13.74 0.13 8.40
C GLN A 128 14.88 0.57 7.47
N ALA A 129 15.06 -0.08 6.32
CA ALA A 129 16.12 0.27 5.36
C ALA A 129 15.92 1.65 4.74
N LEU A 130 14.67 2.11 4.64
CA LEU A 130 14.30 3.39 4.03
C LEU A 130 14.18 4.54 5.04
N LEU A 131 14.17 4.31 6.35
CA LEU A 131 14.04 5.37 7.37
C LEU A 131 14.99 6.55 7.19
N PRO A 132 16.27 6.36 6.79
CA PRO A 132 17.18 7.49 6.56
C PRO A 132 16.80 8.35 5.34
N LEU A 133 15.99 7.79 4.43
CA LEU A 133 15.55 8.44 3.20
C LEU A 133 14.16 9.08 3.31
N ILE A 134 13.43 8.82 4.38
CA ILE A 134 12.14 9.49 4.65
C ILE A 134 12.42 10.84 5.29
N ALA A 135 11.86 11.91 4.73
CA ALA A 135 12.00 13.27 5.26
C ALA A 135 11.33 13.40 6.64
N ASP A 136 11.83 14.28 7.47
CA ASP A 136 11.12 14.67 8.69
C ASP A 136 9.79 15.34 8.34
N GLY A 137 8.76 15.06 9.13
CA GLY A 137 7.38 15.42 8.77
C GLY A 137 6.75 14.52 7.71
N GLY A 138 7.46 13.46 7.30
CA GLY A 138 7.01 12.49 6.30
C GLY A 138 5.81 11.64 6.75
N ARG A 139 5.38 10.73 5.89
CA ARG A 139 4.17 9.92 6.10
C ARG A 139 4.41 8.47 5.70
N ILE A 140 3.88 7.56 6.49
CA ILE A 140 3.86 6.13 6.18
C ILE A 140 2.40 5.67 6.15
N LEU A 141 1.98 5.04 5.07
CA LEU A 141 0.66 4.43 4.95
C LEU A 141 0.82 2.93 4.69
N ASN A 142 0.33 2.12 5.61
CA ASN A 142 0.33 0.68 5.47
C ASN A 142 -1.05 0.20 5.03
N VAL A 143 -1.12 -0.61 3.98
CA VAL A 143 -2.38 -1.18 3.48
C VAL A 143 -2.70 -2.46 4.23
N SER A 144 -3.75 -2.40 5.06
CA SER A 144 -4.34 -3.53 5.77
C SER A 144 -5.52 -4.13 4.98
N SER A 145 -6.55 -4.58 5.67
CA SER A 145 -7.78 -5.14 5.11
C SER A 145 -8.90 -5.06 6.13
N GLY A 146 -10.14 -5.00 5.68
CA GLY A 146 -11.33 -5.23 6.51
C GLY A 146 -11.28 -6.56 7.27
N LEU A 147 -10.64 -7.58 6.70
CA LEU A 147 -10.46 -8.92 7.31
C LEU A 147 -9.68 -8.92 8.63
N ALA A 148 -8.95 -7.85 8.97
CA ALA A 148 -8.37 -7.70 10.30
C ALA A 148 -9.41 -7.36 11.39
N ARG A 149 -10.63 -6.94 11.01
CA ARG A 149 -11.74 -6.59 11.90
C ARG A 149 -12.85 -7.64 11.93
N PHE A 150 -13.21 -8.15 10.76
CA PHE A 150 -14.23 -9.18 10.63
C PHE A 150 -13.67 -10.47 10.04
N ALA A 151 -14.31 -11.60 10.29
CA ALA A 151 -13.83 -12.90 9.88
C ALA A 151 -14.65 -13.46 8.70
N LEU A 152 -13.94 -13.91 7.68
CA LEU A 152 -14.48 -14.75 6.61
C LEU A 152 -13.72 -16.07 6.58
N PRO A 153 -14.41 -17.21 6.43
CA PRO A 153 -13.75 -18.52 6.31
C PRO A 153 -12.69 -18.52 5.20
N GLY A 154 -11.57 -19.19 5.43
CA GLY A 154 -10.48 -19.30 4.48
C GLY A 154 -9.49 -18.10 4.45
N ALA A 155 -9.72 -17.06 5.24
CA ALA A 155 -8.86 -15.86 5.21
C ALA A 155 -7.97 -15.68 6.46
N SER A 156 -7.96 -16.65 7.40
CA SER A 156 -7.35 -16.47 8.73
C SER A 156 -5.87 -16.11 8.68
N ALA A 157 -5.06 -16.84 7.90
CA ALA A 157 -3.62 -16.58 7.81
C ALA A 157 -3.35 -15.17 7.25
N TYR A 158 -4.04 -14.78 6.17
CA TYR A 158 -3.93 -13.43 5.62
C TYR A 158 -4.38 -12.34 6.61
N ALA A 159 -5.52 -12.56 7.28
CA ALA A 159 -6.06 -11.63 8.27
C ALA A 159 -5.09 -11.39 9.44
N MET A 160 -4.42 -12.46 9.93
CA MET A 160 -3.38 -12.34 10.95
C MET A 160 -2.25 -11.43 10.50
N MET A 161 -1.79 -11.54 9.24
CA MET A 161 -0.76 -10.65 8.70
C MET A 161 -1.24 -9.19 8.71
N LYS A 162 -2.47 -8.95 8.29
CA LYS A 162 -3.03 -7.60 8.26
C LYS A 162 -3.25 -7.02 9.65
N GLY A 163 -3.64 -7.82 10.64
CA GLY A 163 -3.63 -7.43 12.05
C GLY A 163 -2.24 -7.05 12.55
N GLY A 164 -1.21 -7.83 12.18
CA GLY A 164 0.19 -7.52 12.50
C GLY A 164 0.66 -6.19 11.91
N VAL A 165 0.28 -5.88 10.66
CA VAL A 165 0.56 -4.58 10.02
C VAL A 165 -0.07 -3.42 10.80
N GLU A 166 -1.29 -3.59 11.33
CA GLU A 166 -1.95 -2.55 12.14
C GLU A 166 -1.22 -2.32 13.46
N VAL A 167 -0.70 -3.38 14.09
CA VAL A 167 0.18 -3.25 15.26
C VAL A 167 1.46 -2.49 14.89
N PHE A 168 2.15 -2.92 13.83
CA PHE A 168 3.37 -2.28 13.35
C PHE A 168 3.16 -0.78 13.08
N THR A 169 2.04 -0.39 12.49
CA THR A 169 1.71 1.01 12.22
C THR A 169 1.68 1.86 13.48
N ARG A 170 1.11 1.34 14.58
CA ARG A 170 1.09 2.05 15.88
C ARG A 170 2.49 2.25 16.46
N TYR A 171 3.37 1.26 16.32
CA TYR A 171 4.76 1.38 16.75
C TYR A 171 5.54 2.37 15.90
N LEU A 172 5.38 2.36 14.57
CA LEU A 172 5.96 3.38 13.69
C LEU A 172 5.54 4.79 14.10
N ALA A 173 4.25 5.01 14.33
CA ALA A 173 3.73 6.31 14.75
C ALA A 173 4.34 6.77 16.09
N LYS A 174 4.54 5.85 17.03
CA LYS A 174 5.12 6.15 18.34
C LYS A 174 6.61 6.44 18.25
N GLU A 175 7.36 5.59 17.55
CA GLU A 175 8.82 5.65 17.52
C GLU A 175 9.32 6.79 16.60
N LEU A 176 8.58 7.11 15.55
CA LEU A 176 8.98 8.14 14.58
C LEU A 176 8.36 9.52 14.85
N GLY A 177 7.55 9.64 15.89
CA GLY A 177 6.87 10.88 16.25
C GLY A 177 7.82 12.06 16.53
N ALA A 178 9.02 11.81 17.11
CA ALA A 178 10.02 12.84 17.33
C ALA A 178 10.56 13.46 16.02
N ARG A 179 10.49 12.72 14.88
CA ARG A 179 10.79 13.20 13.54
C ARG A 179 9.58 13.84 12.85
N GLY A 180 8.44 13.95 13.52
CA GLY A 180 7.18 14.41 12.92
C GLY A 180 6.61 13.45 11.89
N ILE A 181 7.14 12.23 11.75
CA ILE A 181 6.65 11.23 10.80
C ILE A 181 5.36 10.62 11.33
N ARG A 182 4.32 10.63 10.52
CA ARG A 182 3.02 10.03 10.82
C ARG A 182 2.89 8.67 10.15
N ALA A 183 2.32 7.71 10.84
CA ALA A 183 2.03 6.39 10.30
C ALA A 183 0.56 6.03 10.52
N ASN A 184 -0.13 5.67 9.46
CA ASN A 184 -1.53 5.25 9.49
C ASN A 184 -1.74 3.96 8.70
N THR A 185 -2.86 3.33 8.93
CA THR A 185 -3.32 2.14 8.21
C THR A 185 -4.55 2.47 7.39
N LEU A 186 -4.51 2.13 6.10
CA LEU A 186 -5.67 2.06 5.23
C LEU A 186 -6.19 0.62 5.23
N ALA A 187 -7.46 0.41 5.51
CA ALA A 187 -8.09 -0.92 5.51
C ALA A 187 -9.23 -0.98 4.47
N PRO A 188 -8.93 -1.34 3.21
CA PRO A 188 -9.95 -1.52 2.19
C PRO A 188 -10.90 -2.67 2.50
N GLY A 189 -12.13 -2.56 2.03
CA GLY A 189 -13.04 -3.69 1.89
C GLY A 189 -12.70 -4.56 0.68
N ALA A 190 -13.68 -5.27 0.15
CA ALA A 190 -13.52 -6.04 -1.09
C ALA A 190 -13.59 -5.09 -2.29
N ILE A 191 -12.52 -5.04 -3.08
CA ILE A 191 -12.35 -4.12 -4.21
C ILE A 191 -12.16 -4.91 -5.51
N GLU A 192 -12.82 -4.48 -6.58
CA GLU A 192 -12.73 -5.06 -7.92
C GLU A 192 -11.37 -4.77 -8.56
N THR A 193 -10.40 -5.65 -8.34
CA THR A 193 -9.05 -5.60 -8.89
C THR A 193 -8.61 -7.00 -9.35
N ASP A 194 -7.38 -7.15 -9.84
CA ASP A 194 -6.78 -8.45 -10.14
C ASP A 194 -6.33 -9.22 -8.88
N PHE A 195 -6.52 -8.65 -7.70
CA PHE A 195 -6.17 -9.32 -6.44
C PHE A 195 -6.95 -10.63 -6.29
N ASN A 196 -6.28 -11.69 -5.84
CA ASN A 196 -6.85 -13.05 -5.78
C ASN A 196 -7.45 -13.53 -7.12
N GLY A 197 -6.76 -13.22 -8.24
CA GLY A 197 -7.19 -13.63 -9.57
C GLY A 197 -8.46 -12.94 -10.05
N GLY A 198 -8.78 -11.75 -9.53
CA GLY A 198 -9.94 -10.99 -9.96
C GLY A 198 -11.29 -11.52 -9.41
N SER A 199 -11.27 -12.36 -8.39
CA SER A 199 -12.48 -13.07 -7.93
C SER A 199 -13.66 -12.15 -7.59
N VAL A 200 -13.41 -10.95 -7.03
CA VAL A 200 -14.48 -9.99 -6.70
C VAL A 200 -15.05 -9.35 -7.97
N ARG A 201 -14.23 -9.09 -8.97
CA ARG A 201 -14.63 -8.46 -10.25
C ARG A 201 -15.28 -9.46 -11.20
N ASP A 202 -14.68 -10.65 -11.34
CA ASP A 202 -14.96 -11.58 -12.45
C ASP A 202 -15.92 -12.70 -12.07
N ASN A 203 -16.20 -12.94 -10.77
CA ASN A 203 -17.13 -13.95 -10.30
C ASN A 203 -18.42 -13.30 -9.79
N ALA A 204 -19.50 -13.44 -10.55
CA ALA A 204 -20.80 -12.83 -10.23
C ALA A 204 -21.38 -13.26 -8.86
N GLN A 205 -21.11 -14.50 -8.41
CA GLN A 205 -21.58 -14.99 -7.11
C GLN A 205 -20.81 -14.32 -5.96
N VAL A 206 -19.48 -14.19 -6.11
CA VAL A 206 -18.63 -13.48 -5.14
C VAL A 206 -19.00 -11.99 -5.09
N ASN A 207 -19.20 -11.37 -6.26
CA ASN A 207 -19.63 -9.95 -6.35
C ASN A 207 -20.97 -9.72 -5.66
N ALA A 208 -21.97 -10.58 -5.93
CA ALA A 208 -23.29 -10.48 -5.30
C ALA A 208 -23.21 -10.69 -3.78
N MET A 209 -22.39 -11.63 -3.30
CA MET A 209 -22.18 -11.86 -1.88
C MET A 209 -21.54 -10.64 -1.22
N VAL A 210 -20.48 -10.08 -1.80
CA VAL A 210 -19.85 -8.87 -1.29
C VAL A 210 -20.84 -7.70 -1.26
N SER A 211 -21.62 -7.52 -2.34
CA SER A 211 -22.67 -6.49 -2.42
C SER A 211 -23.68 -6.61 -1.28
N SER A 212 -24.12 -7.84 -0.98
CA SER A 212 -25.15 -8.09 0.04
C SER A 212 -24.69 -7.78 1.47
N VAL A 213 -23.39 -7.79 1.74
CA VAL A 213 -22.80 -7.49 3.06
C VAL A 213 -22.14 -6.10 3.13
N THR A 214 -22.26 -5.31 2.08
CA THR A 214 -21.74 -3.94 2.01
C THR A 214 -22.87 -2.94 2.07
N ALA A 215 -22.84 -2.01 3.01
CA ALA A 215 -23.94 -1.04 3.22
C ALA A 215 -24.24 -0.19 1.96
N LEU A 216 -23.19 0.14 1.16
CA LEU A 216 -23.36 0.83 -0.12
C LEU A 216 -23.83 -0.07 -1.28
N GLY A 217 -24.11 -1.35 -1.02
CA GLY A 217 -24.74 -2.28 -1.96
C GLY A 217 -23.88 -2.73 -3.15
N ARG A 218 -22.57 -2.51 -3.10
CA ARG A 218 -21.63 -2.91 -4.15
C ARG A 218 -20.23 -3.20 -3.58
N PRO A 219 -19.38 -3.96 -4.29
CA PRO A 219 -17.94 -3.95 -4.04
C PRO A 219 -17.36 -2.55 -4.27
N GLY A 220 -16.19 -2.28 -3.71
CA GLY A 220 -15.46 -1.06 -4.01
C GLY A 220 -14.78 -1.15 -5.38
N LEU A 221 -14.49 -0.01 -5.96
CA LEU A 221 -13.64 0.17 -7.14
C LEU A 221 -12.28 0.72 -6.71
N PRO A 222 -11.21 0.55 -7.50
CA PRO A 222 -9.92 1.22 -7.22
C PRO A 222 -10.09 2.72 -6.99
N ASP A 223 -10.99 3.38 -7.73
CA ASP A 223 -11.27 4.82 -7.62
C ASP A 223 -11.97 5.23 -6.31
N ASP A 224 -12.50 4.30 -5.55
CA ASP A 224 -12.96 4.55 -4.18
C ASP A 224 -11.78 4.64 -3.18
N ILE A 225 -10.58 4.18 -3.57
CA ILE A 225 -9.41 4.07 -2.69
C ILE A 225 -8.37 5.14 -2.94
N GLY A 226 -7.99 5.40 -4.20
CA GLY A 226 -6.93 6.35 -4.55
C GLY A 226 -7.13 7.74 -3.96
N PRO A 227 -8.31 8.37 -4.08
CA PRO A 227 -8.57 9.68 -3.50
C PRO A 227 -8.44 9.71 -1.97
N VAL A 228 -8.79 8.60 -1.27
CA VAL A 228 -8.60 8.49 0.17
C VAL A 228 -7.12 8.39 0.54
N VAL A 229 -6.32 7.68 -0.27
CA VAL A 229 -4.85 7.65 -0.08
C VAL A 229 -4.28 9.06 -0.22
N ALA A 230 -4.66 9.81 -1.26
CA ALA A 230 -4.22 11.19 -1.46
C ALA A 230 -4.63 12.10 -0.28
N LEU A 231 -5.87 12.00 0.18
CA LEU A 231 -6.35 12.72 1.36
C LEU A 231 -5.53 12.40 2.61
N LEU A 232 -5.24 11.14 2.90
CA LEU A 232 -4.49 10.73 4.10
C LEU A 232 -3.04 11.21 4.09
N LEU A 233 -2.47 11.42 2.91
CA LEU A 233 -1.12 11.95 2.75
C LEU A 233 -1.09 13.49 2.61
N ALA A 234 -2.24 14.14 2.50
CA ALA A 234 -2.32 15.59 2.37
C ALA A 234 -1.79 16.33 3.62
N PRO A 235 -1.26 17.56 3.49
CA PRO A 235 -0.80 18.35 4.63
C PRO A 235 -1.88 18.62 5.68
N GLY A 236 -3.14 18.81 5.26
CA GLY A 236 -4.27 19.12 6.15
C GLY A 236 -4.66 18.00 7.13
N THR A 237 -4.14 16.78 6.94
CA THR A 237 -4.40 15.63 7.84
C THR A 237 -3.33 15.46 8.93
N GLY A 238 -2.61 16.53 9.28
CA GLY A 238 -1.45 16.53 10.19
C GLY A 238 -1.69 15.90 11.57
N TRP A 239 -2.93 15.87 12.05
CA TRP A 239 -3.27 15.30 13.36
C TRP A 239 -3.79 13.85 13.31
N ILE A 240 -3.89 13.25 12.10
CA ILE A 240 -4.24 11.83 11.93
C ILE A 240 -2.95 11.02 12.03
N ASN A 241 -2.77 10.29 13.14
CA ASN A 241 -1.60 9.45 13.40
C ASN A 241 -1.99 8.19 14.18
N ALA A 242 -1.36 7.06 13.90
CA ALA A 242 -1.62 5.75 14.49
C ALA A 242 -3.05 5.22 14.26
N GLN A 243 -3.76 5.76 13.28
CA GLN A 243 -5.16 5.40 13.03
C GLN A 243 -5.27 4.27 11.99
N ARG A 244 -6.31 3.45 12.17
CA ARG A 244 -6.83 2.52 11.18
C ARG A 244 -8.05 3.15 10.52
N ILE A 245 -7.92 3.50 9.26
CA ILE A 245 -9.00 4.09 8.47
C ILE A 245 -9.58 3.01 7.57
N GLU A 246 -10.81 2.61 7.85
CA GLU A 246 -11.52 1.64 7.02
C GLU A 246 -12.19 2.34 5.85
N VAL A 247 -11.97 1.79 4.64
CA VAL A 247 -12.56 2.27 3.39
C VAL A 247 -13.21 1.07 2.71
N SER A 248 -14.38 0.69 3.19
CA SER A 248 -15.04 -0.58 2.85
C SER A 248 -16.47 -0.43 2.35
N GLY A 249 -16.98 0.82 2.20
CA GLY A 249 -18.38 1.04 1.88
C GLY A 249 -19.35 0.55 2.96
N GLY A 250 -18.85 0.37 4.20
CA GLY A 250 -19.62 -0.19 5.30
C GLY A 250 -19.77 -1.72 5.22
N MET A 251 -18.76 -2.43 4.78
CA MET A 251 -18.79 -3.89 4.73
C MET A 251 -18.82 -4.48 6.14
N LEU A 252 -19.81 -5.33 6.40
CA LEU A 252 -19.97 -6.07 7.66
C LEU A 252 -19.94 -5.16 8.92
N ILE A 253 -20.68 -4.06 8.90
CA ILE A 253 -20.92 -3.17 10.04
C ILE A 253 -22.07 -3.68 10.89
#